data_8944e251bdf3d65aad2aefa61c5f50d5
#
_entry.id   8944e251bdf3d65aad2aefa61c5f50d5
#
_cell.length_a   1.000
_cell.length_b   1.000
_cell.length_c   1.000
_cell.angle_alpha   90.00
_cell.angle_beta   90.00
_cell.angle_gamma   90.00
#
_symmetry.space_group_name_H-M   'P 1'
#
loop_
_entity.id
_entity.type
_entity.pdbx_description
1 polymer ?
#
loop_
_entity_poly.entity_id
_entity_poly.type
_entity_poly.pdbx_seq_one_letter_code
_entity_poly.pdbx_strand_id
1 'polypeptide(L)'
;MPLKPLMNEEPITQAAPDAHDAETLAFTVEEADEGARLDAFLAARVPHFSRTRLKQSIDEGEVLVGGRVEKPSYRLHAGEAVELETPEPPANNFEPEDIPLDVVYEDESIVVVNKPAGLVVHPAAGVPSGTLANALAFRLRSADFGSRIEEEDGKDGISGGGGDEQQHANPRSAIRNPQSVRPGIVHRLDRDTSGLIVAAKTEEARENLSQQFRAREVVKYYVALVHGATKEERGRIEEPVGRDPRHRTRMAVVRAGRHALSLWRVRRRFTRFTLLDVEIKTGRTHQIRVHLAWMKHPVVGDDVYGAGRDRQIVEPRARAAVARLGRQFLHAERLGLRHPRTGEFMKFRAPLAPDLEAVLAALAETEG
;
A
#
# COMPACT_ATOMS: atom_id res chain seq x y z
N MET A 1 57.47 -32.30 5.37
CA MET A 1 56.81 -31.09 5.95
C MET A 1 55.48 -30.93 5.30
N PRO A 2 54.36 -31.12 5.99
CA PRO A 2 53.05 -31.03 5.38
C PRO A 2 52.52 -29.57 5.37
N LEU A 3 51.91 -29.25 4.25
CA LEU A 3 51.19 -28.01 3.99
C LEU A 3 49.91 -27.91 4.85
N LYS A 4 49.68 -26.74 5.46
CA LYS A 4 48.45 -26.41 6.17
C LYS A 4 47.28 -26.24 5.20
N PRO A 5 46.05 -26.65 5.56
CA PRO A 5 44.88 -26.41 4.73
C PRO A 5 44.39 -24.96 4.87
N LEU A 6 43.94 -24.42 3.74
CA LEU A 6 43.26 -23.16 3.59
C LEU A 6 41.95 -23.11 4.37
N MET A 7 41.74 -22.03 5.09
CA MET A 7 40.50 -21.72 5.81
C MET A 7 39.37 -21.51 4.78
N ASN A 8 38.26 -22.20 5.02
CA ASN A 8 36.99 -21.98 4.35
C ASN A 8 36.51 -20.54 4.64
N GLU A 9 36.39 -19.75 3.61
CA GLU A 9 35.59 -18.52 3.64
C GLU A 9 34.11 -18.91 3.62
N GLU A 10 33.40 -18.63 4.69
CA GLU A 10 31.93 -18.71 4.69
C GLU A 10 31.39 -17.68 3.73
N PRO A 11 30.33 -18.00 2.93
CA PRO A 11 29.70 -17.02 2.06
C PRO A 11 28.98 -15.98 2.91
N ILE A 12 29.36 -14.72 2.75
CA ILE A 12 28.63 -13.55 3.26
C ILE A 12 27.22 -13.63 2.68
N THR A 13 26.26 -13.98 3.52
CA THR A 13 24.82 -13.91 3.19
C THR A 13 24.50 -12.43 2.97
N GLN A 14 24.45 -12.02 1.70
CA GLN A 14 23.88 -10.73 1.33
C GLN A 14 22.42 -10.72 1.79
N ALA A 15 22.10 -9.85 2.72
CA ALA A 15 20.72 -9.55 3.07
C ALA A 15 19.98 -9.13 1.80
N ALA A 16 18.90 -9.84 1.49
CA ALA A 16 18.04 -9.51 0.36
C ALA A 16 17.53 -8.07 0.52
N PRO A 17 17.53 -7.25 -0.54
CA PRO A 17 17.01 -5.90 -0.47
C PRO A 17 15.53 -5.93 -0.09
N ASP A 18 15.10 -5.00 0.76
CA ASP A 18 13.71 -4.81 1.18
C ASP A 18 12.80 -4.64 -0.05
N ALA A 19 12.04 -5.69 -0.38
CA ALA A 19 11.26 -5.85 -1.58
C ALA A 19 9.88 -5.17 -1.46
N HIS A 20 9.84 -3.84 -1.42
CA HIS A 20 8.56 -3.12 -1.41
C HIS A 20 8.59 -1.74 -2.07
N ASP A 21 9.49 -1.56 -3.02
CA ASP A 21 9.43 -0.39 -3.87
C ASP A 21 8.75 -0.74 -5.20
N ALA A 22 7.84 0.13 -5.67
CA ALA A 22 7.30 0.03 -7.02
C ALA A 22 8.50 -0.16 -7.97
N GLU A 23 8.51 -1.27 -8.70
CA GLU A 23 9.60 -1.60 -9.60
C GLU A 23 9.65 -0.55 -10.70
N THR A 24 10.76 0.16 -10.83
CA THR A 24 10.96 1.11 -11.92
C THR A 24 11.55 0.35 -13.09
N LEU A 25 10.77 0.17 -14.15
CA LEU A 25 11.28 -0.33 -15.43
C LEU A 25 11.97 0.81 -16.15
N ALA A 26 13.20 0.57 -16.58
CA ALA A 26 13.98 1.53 -17.34
C ALA A 26 14.24 0.97 -18.74
N PHE A 27 13.97 1.79 -19.76
CA PHE A 27 14.20 1.48 -21.17
C PHE A 27 15.08 2.56 -21.79
N THR A 28 15.94 2.17 -22.69
CA THR A 28 16.64 3.12 -23.58
C THR A 28 15.97 3.08 -24.95
N VAL A 29 15.66 4.23 -25.51
CA VAL A 29 15.08 4.36 -26.85
C VAL A 29 16.16 4.00 -27.88
N GLU A 30 15.89 2.98 -28.70
CA GLU A 30 16.77 2.55 -29.75
C GLU A 30 16.55 3.38 -31.05
N GLU A 31 17.48 3.34 -32.02
CA GLU A 31 17.30 4.01 -33.30
C GLU A 31 16.04 3.57 -34.06
N ALA A 32 15.64 2.31 -33.91
CA ALA A 32 14.41 1.77 -34.50
C ALA A 32 13.13 2.40 -33.94
N ASP A 33 13.19 3.01 -32.76
CA ASP A 33 12.08 3.66 -32.06
C ASP A 33 12.08 5.18 -32.20
N GLU A 34 13.03 5.75 -32.99
CA GLU A 34 13.10 7.18 -33.24
C GLU A 34 11.76 7.73 -33.74
N GLY A 35 11.24 8.77 -33.09
CA GLY A 35 9.96 9.39 -33.42
C GLY A 35 8.73 8.59 -33.00
N ALA A 36 8.88 7.44 -32.33
CA ALA A 36 7.77 6.69 -31.79
C ALA A 36 7.03 7.50 -30.70
N ARG A 37 5.73 7.32 -30.60
CA ARG A 37 4.96 7.94 -29.50
C ARG A 37 5.25 7.21 -28.19
N LEU A 38 5.38 7.95 -27.08
CA LEU A 38 5.65 7.41 -25.75
C LEU A 38 4.63 6.33 -25.34
N ASP A 39 3.33 6.58 -25.57
CA ASP A 39 2.26 5.62 -25.26
C ASP A 39 2.35 4.33 -26.09
N ALA A 40 2.77 4.42 -27.35
CA ALA A 40 2.93 3.26 -28.23
C ALA A 40 4.22 2.49 -27.92
N PHE A 41 5.31 3.19 -27.62
CA PHE A 41 6.58 2.61 -27.21
C PHE A 41 6.45 1.75 -25.95
N LEU A 42 5.80 2.30 -24.92
CA LEU A 42 5.54 1.56 -23.68
C LEU A 42 4.63 0.37 -23.91
N ALA A 43 3.56 0.52 -24.71
CA ALA A 43 2.64 -0.58 -25.00
C ALA A 43 3.33 -1.78 -25.71
N ALA A 44 4.36 -1.53 -26.49
CA ALA A 44 5.14 -2.59 -27.12
C ALA A 44 6.07 -3.31 -26.14
N ARG A 45 6.61 -2.60 -25.14
CA ARG A 45 7.60 -3.14 -24.19
C ARG A 45 7.02 -3.69 -22.91
N VAL A 46 5.79 -3.27 -22.57
CA VAL A 46 5.07 -3.70 -21.35
C VAL A 46 3.71 -4.29 -21.74
N PRO A 47 3.67 -5.45 -22.41
CA PRO A 47 2.45 -6.02 -22.98
C PRO A 47 1.40 -6.42 -21.92
N HIS A 48 1.81 -6.50 -20.66
CA HIS A 48 0.91 -6.79 -19.53
C HIS A 48 0.01 -5.63 -19.14
N PHE A 49 0.30 -4.40 -19.64
CA PHE A 49 -0.53 -3.23 -19.38
C PHE A 49 -1.35 -2.85 -20.61
N SER A 50 -2.63 -2.52 -20.40
CA SER A 50 -3.44 -1.96 -21.48
C SER A 50 -2.95 -0.57 -21.87
N ARG A 51 -3.14 -0.19 -23.14
CA ARG A 51 -2.79 1.18 -23.62
C ARG A 51 -3.46 2.28 -22.83
N THR A 52 -4.70 2.04 -22.38
CA THR A 52 -5.44 2.98 -21.54
C THR A 52 -4.75 3.17 -20.19
N ARG A 53 -4.27 2.08 -19.59
CA ARG A 53 -3.54 2.13 -18.30
C ARG A 53 -2.21 2.85 -18.46
N LEU A 54 -1.43 2.52 -19.50
CA LEU A 54 -0.15 3.19 -19.77
C LEU A 54 -0.33 4.69 -20.03
N LYS A 55 -1.36 5.07 -20.79
CA LYS A 55 -1.69 6.49 -20.98
C LYS A 55 -2.03 7.18 -19.64
N GLN A 56 -2.78 6.52 -18.79
CA GLN A 56 -3.09 7.03 -17.46
C GLN A 56 -1.82 7.18 -16.60
N SER A 57 -0.91 6.20 -16.59
CA SER A 57 0.38 6.28 -15.90
C SER A 57 1.24 7.44 -16.38
N ILE A 58 1.24 7.73 -17.69
CA ILE A 58 1.93 8.90 -18.26
C ILE A 58 1.28 10.20 -17.76
N ASP A 59 -0.05 10.31 -17.81
CA ASP A 59 -0.80 11.49 -17.39
C ASP A 59 -0.67 11.74 -15.86
N GLU A 60 -0.49 10.66 -15.07
CA GLU A 60 -0.26 10.71 -13.62
C GLU A 60 1.20 10.99 -13.24
N GLY A 61 2.11 11.08 -14.23
CA GLY A 61 3.53 11.35 -14.03
C GLY A 61 4.32 10.16 -13.48
N GLU A 62 3.82 8.94 -13.68
CA GLU A 62 4.51 7.67 -13.34
C GLU A 62 5.57 7.30 -14.39
N VAL A 63 5.60 8.02 -15.52
CA VAL A 63 6.56 7.86 -16.61
C VAL A 63 7.43 9.10 -16.74
N LEU A 64 8.73 8.89 -16.78
CA LEU A 64 9.72 9.95 -17.03
C LEU A 64 10.50 9.65 -18.30
N VAL A 65 10.72 10.66 -19.12
CA VAL A 65 11.62 10.62 -20.28
C VAL A 65 12.78 11.56 -20.00
N GLY A 66 14.00 11.03 -19.93
CA GLY A 66 15.17 11.82 -19.54
C GLY A 66 14.99 12.53 -18.18
N GLY A 67 14.24 11.91 -17.23
CA GLY A 67 13.95 12.47 -15.90
C GLY A 67 12.83 13.52 -15.90
N ARG A 68 12.06 13.71 -16.99
CA ARG A 68 10.96 14.69 -17.11
C ARG A 68 9.64 14.00 -17.40
N VAL A 69 8.55 14.57 -16.88
CA VAL A 69 7.19 14.15 -17.24
C VAL A 69 6.85 14.68 -18.62
N GLU A 70 6.45 13.78 -19.53
CA GLU A 70 6.06 14.10 -20.88
C GLU A 70 4.61 13.67 -21.15
N LYS A 71 4.03 14.15 -22.27
CA LYS A 71 2.66 13.77 -22.68
C LYS A 71 2.64 12.39 -23.36
N PRO A 72 1.53 11.64 -23.33
CA PRO A 72 1.42 10.35 -24.05
C PRO A 72 1.78 10.40 -25.53
N SER A 73 1.58 11.58 -26.15
CA SER A 73 1.90 11.81 -27.57
C SER A 73 3.33 12.27 -27.83
N TYR A 74 4.17 12.40 -26.80
CA TYR A 74 5.59 12.79 -26.95
C TYR A 74 6.30 11.87 -27.95
N ARG A 75 7.14 12.46 -28.80
CA ARG A 75 7.94 11.75 -29.77
C ARG A 75 9.33 11.50 -29.19
N LEU A 76 9.63 10.23 -29.01
CA LEU A 76 10.90 9.80 -28.43
C LEU A 76 12.05 9.99 -29.37
N HIS A 77 13.24 10.26 -28.83
CA HIS A 77 14.49 10.34 -29.57
C HIS A 77 15.45 9.22 -29.15
N ALA A 78 16.22 8.70 -30.10
CA ALA A 78 17.20 7.65 -29.83
C ALA A 78 18.19 8.10 -28.74
N GLY A 79 18.45 7.21 -27.77
CA GLY A 79 19.30 7.48 -26.63
C GLY A 79 18.56 8.03 -25.40
N GLU A 80 17.30 8.44 -25.51
CA GLU A 80 16.53 8.86 -24.35
C GLU A 80 16.26 7.68 -23.39
N ALA A 81 16.35 7.94 -22.08
CA ALA A 81 15.95 7.00 -21.05
C ALA A 81 14.47 7.19 -20.71
N VAL A 82 13.67 6.13 -20.81
CA VAL A 82 12.27 6.10 -20.40
C VAL A 82 12.18 5.28 -19.13
N GLU A 83 11.77 5.90 -18.03
CA GLU A 83 11.55 5.26 -16.74
C GLU A 83 10.04 5.17 -16.50
N LEU A 84 9.53 3.96 -16.30
CA LEU A 84 8.15 3.69 -15.89
C LEU A 84 8.17 3.21 -14.43
N GLU A 85 7.67 4.03 -13.52
CA GLU A 85 7.31 3.55 -12.19
C GLU A 85 6.11 2.63 -12.39
N THR A 86 6.34 1.31 -12.35
CA THR A 86 5.28 0.36 -12.65
C THR A 86 4.12 0.62 -11.69
N PRO A 87 2.94 0.99 -12.23
CA PRO A 87 1.74 0.84 -11.44
C PRO A 87 1.69 -0.63 -11.03
N GLU A 88 1.21 -0.91 -9.82
CA GLU A 88 1.07 -2.29 -9.34
C GLU A 88 0.65 -3.20 -10.49
N PRO A 89 1.36 -4.31 -10.74
CA PRO A 89 1.01 -5.19 -11.85
C PRO A 89 -0.48 -5.48 -11.79
N PRO A 90 -1.19 -5.55 -12.93
CA PRO A 90 -2.60 -5.90 -12.93
C PRO A 90 -2.71 -7.17 -12.11
N ALA A 91 -3.49 -7.13 -11.05
CA ALA A 91 -3.56 -8.15 -10.02
C ALA A 91 -3.63 -9.53 -10.68
N ASN A 92 -2.48 -10.18 -10.82
CA ASN A 92 -2.42 -11.57 -11.22
C ASN A 92 -3.22 -12.35 -10.20
N ASN A 93 -3.85 -13.44 -10.61
CA ASN A 93 -4.63 -14.31 -9.75
C ASN A 93 -3.82 -14.61 -8.49
N PHE A 94 -4.16 -13.93 -7.39
CA PHE A 94 -3.53 -14.18 -6.11
C PHE A 94 -3.95 -15.57 -5.69
N GLU A 95 -2.99 -16.45 -5.39
CA GLU A 95 -3.32 -17.70 -4.74
C GLU A 95 -4.02 -17.39 -3.42
N PRO A 96 -5.28 -17.84 -3.22
CA PRO A 96 -6.01 -17.60 -1.99
C PRO A 96 -5.31 -18.30 -0.81
N GLU A 97 -5.08 -17.56 0.26
CA GLU A 97 -4.45 -18.10 1.48
C GLU A 97 -5.31 -17.78 2.70
N ASP A 98 -5.51 -18.78 3.56
CA ASP A 98 -6.25 -18.64 4.83
C ASP A 98 -5.40 -17.91 5.88
N ILE A 99 -5.31 -16.59 5.71
CA ILE A 99 -4.62 -15.70 6.64
C ILE A 99 -5.68 -14.97 7.47
N PRO A 100 -5.66 -15.08 8.81
CA PRO A 100 -6.62 -14.41 9.67
C PRO A 100 -6.58 -12.89 9.51
N LEU A 101 -7.75 -12.28 9.30
CA LEU A 101 -7.93 -10.84 9.17
C LEU A 101 -8.84 -10.30 10.29
N ASP A 102 -8.42 -9.22 10.92
CA ASP A 102 -9.26 -8.44 11.83
C ASP A 102 -10.19 -7.53 10.99
N VAL A 103 -11.41 -8.00 10.74
CA VAL A 103 -12.41 -7.31 9.94
C VAL A 103 -13.21 -6.34 10.79
N VAL A 104 -13.08 -5.05 10.50
CA VAL A 104 -13.78 -3.96 11.20
C VAL A 104 -15.19 -3.74 10.64
N TYR A 105 -15.36 -3.95 9.33
CA TYR A 105 -16.64 -3.82 8.64
C TYR A 105 -16.63 -4.64 7.35
N GLU A 106 -17.75 -5.22 7.02
CA GLU A 106 -17.96 -5.92 5.75
C GLU A 106 -19.43 -5.89 5.35
N ASP A 107 -19.66 -5.69 4.06
CA ASP A 107 -20.94 -5.87 3.40
C ASP A 107 -20.74 -6.47 1.99
N GLU A 108 -21.74 -6.36 1.11
CA GLU A 108 -21.66 -6.88 -0.26
C GLU A 108 -20.68 -6.11 -1.15
N SER A 109 -20.36 -4.85 -0.82
CA SER A 109 -19.60 -3.93 -1.66
C SER A 109 -18.15 -3.75 -1.21
N ILE A 110 -17.92 -3.71 0.10
CA ILE A 110 -16.60 -3.39 0.67
C ILE A 110 -16.26 -4.29 1.87
N VAL A 111 -14.98 -4.41 2.13
CA VAL A 111 -14.44 -4.92 3.40
C VAL A 111 -13.41 -3.93 3.94
N VAL A 112 -13.50 -3.62 5.23
CA VAL A 112 -12.53 -2.77 5.95
C VAL A 112 -11.82 -3.63 6.99
N VAL A 113 -10.50 -3.67 6.89
CA VAL A 113 -9.65 -4.53 7.71
C VAL A 113 -8.73 -3.66 8.57
N ASN A 114 -8.52 -4.05 9.82
CA ASN A 114 -7.43 -3.54 10.66
C ASN A 114 -6.18 -4.39 10.37
N LYS A 115 -5.36 -3.96 9.41
CA LYS A 115 -4.16 -4.67 8.97
C LYS A 115 -3.14 -4.75 10.12
N PRO A 116 -2.64 -5.93 10.49
CA PRO A 116 -1.52 -6.03 11.42
C PRO A 116 -0.22 -5.47 10.79
N ALA A 117 0.73 -5.09 11.64
CA ALA A 117 2.10 -4.83 11.19
C ALA A 117 2.76 -6.12 10.67
N GLY A 118 3.69 -6.01 9.77
CA GLY A 118 4.38 -7.14 9.12
C GLY A 118 3.65 -7.72 7.91
N LEU A 119 2.33 -7.54 7.80
CA LEU A 119 1.55 -8.01 6.65
C LEU A 119 1.70 -7.04 5.47
N VAL A 120 2.20 -7.56 4.36
CA VAL A 120 2.32 -6.86 3.10
C VAL A 120 0.96 -6.74 2.43
N VAL A 121 0.69 -5.64 1.74
CA VAL A 121 -0.61 -5.45 1.08
C VAL A 121 -0.72 -6.27 -0.21
N HIS A 122 0.27 -6.22 -1.08
CA HIS A 122 0.29 -6.95 -2.36
C HIS A 122 1.55 -7.77 -2.52
N PRO A 123 1.52 -8.88 -3.26
CA PRO A 123 2.72 -9.57 -3.68
C PRO A 123 3.69 -8.64 -4.41
N ALA A 124 4.97 -8.78 -4.10
CA ALA A 124 6.05 -8.00 -4.70
C ALA A 124 7.30 -8.87 -4.85
N ALA A 125 8.35 -8.33 -5.48
CA ALA A 125 9.64 -9.01 -5.57
C ALA A 125 10.12 -9.40 -4.15
N GLY A 126 10.38 -10.70 -3.93
CA GLY A 126 10.77 -11.24 -2.61
C GLY A 126 9.62 -11.59 -1.66
N VAL A 127 8.36 -11.21 -1.95
CA VAL A 127 7.17 -11.61 -1.17
C VAL A 127 6.05 -12.00 -2.14
N PRO A 128 6.13 -13.17 -2.78
CA PRO A 128 5.17 -13.62 -3.78
C PRO A 128 3.80 -13.99 -3.20
N SER A 129 3.73 -14.31 -1.91
CA SER A 129 2.56 -14.82 -1.19
C SER A 129 2.53 -14.32 0.26
N GLY A 130 1.57 -14.74 1.05
CA GLY A 130 1.45 -14.30 2.45
C GLY A 130 1.02 -12.86 2.61
N THR A 131 0.27 -12.30 1.64
CA THR A 131 -0.11 -10.88 1.62
C THR A 131 -1.59 -10.67 1.96
N LEU A 132 -1.96 -9.42 2.24
CA LEU A 132 -3.36 -9.06 2.43
C LEU A 132 -4.21 -9.41 1.18
N ALA A 133 -3.64 -9.28 -0.03
CA ALA A 133 -4.31 -9.65 -1.25
C ALA A 133 -4.64 -11.15 -1.31
N ASN A 134 -3.71 -12.02 -0.87
CA ASN A 134 -3.95 -13.47 -0.77
C ASN A 134 -5.06 -13.79 0.26
N ALA A 135 -5.01 -13.14 1.43
CA ALA A 135 -6.03 -13.30 2.48
C ALA A 135 -7.42 -12.85 2.02
N LEU A 136 -7.51 -11.71 1.35
CA LEU A 136 -8.77 -11.20 0.81
C LEU A 136 -9.29 -12.08 -0.33
N ALA A 137 -8.41 -12.62 -1.19
CA ALA A 137 -8.81 -13.56 -2.24
C ALA A 137 -9.42 -14.83 -1.64
N PHE A 138 -8.87 -15.36 -0.55
CA PHE A 138 -9.43 -16.49 0.18
C PHE A 138 -10.81 -16.17 0.78
N ARG A 139 -10.92 -15.04 1.47
CA ARG A 139 -12.16 -14.60 2.10
C ARG A 139 -13.30 -14.39 1.09
N LEU A 140 -13.03 -13.72 -0.02
CA LEU A 140 -14.03 -13.45 -1.05
C LEU A 140 -14.50 -14.73 -1.75
N ARG A 141 -13.58 -15.68 -1.96
CA ARG A 141 -13.91 -17.00 -2.52
C ARG A 141 -14.78 -17.83 -1.58
N SER A 142 -14.48 -17.81 -0.28
CA SER A 142 -15.24 -18.54 0.74
C SER A 142 -16.66 -17.98 0.92
N ALA A 143 -16.84 -16.67 0.82
CA ALA A 143 -18.16 -16.03 0.87
C ALA A 143 -19.06 -16.44 -0.31
N ASP A 144 -18.50 -16.55 -1.53
CA ASP A 144 -19.24 -17.04 -2.70
C ASP A 144 -19.64 -18.53 -2.57
N PHE A 145 -18.85 -19.33 -1.85
CA PHE A 145 -19.15 -20.76 -1.64
C PHE A 145 -20.24 -20.96 -0.57
N GLY A 146 -20.24 -20.14 0.49
CA GLY A 146 -21.25 -20.18 1.56
C GLY A 146 -22.65 -19.82 1.06
N SER A 147 -22.77 -18.80 0.24
CA SER A 147 -24.07 -18.38 -0.35
C SER A 147 -24.67 -19.40 -1.31
N ARG A 148 -23.84 -20.25 -1.95
CA ARG A 148 -24.32 -21.33 -2.83
C ARG A 148 -24.87 -22.53 -2.06
N ILE A 149 -24.32 -22.85 -0.90
CA ILE A 149 -24.80 -23.96 -0.06
C ILE A 149 -26.17 -23.63 0.54
N GLU A 150 -26.40 -22.38 0.95
CA GLU A 150 -27.69 -21.94 1.48
C GLU A 150 -28.81 -21.91 0.40
N GLU A 151 -28.46 -21.71 -0.88
CA GLU A 151 -29.44 -21.77 -2.00
C GLU A 151 -29.75 -23.21 -2.46
N GLU A 152 -28.86 -24.19 -2.25
CA GLU A 152 -29.08 -25.59 -2.62
C GLU A 152 -29.86 -26.35 -1.55
N ASP A 153 -29.70 -26.08 -0.27
CA ASP A 153 -30.45 -26.71 0.82
C ASP A 153 -31.94 -26.26 0.90
N GLY A 154 -32.33 -25.22 0.17
CA GLY A 154 -33.70 -24.71 0.12
C GLY A 154 -34.59 -25.31 -0.98
N LYS A 155 -34.12 -26.27 -1.80
CA LYS A 155 -34.82 -26.78 -2.98
C LYS A 155 -35.21 -28.25 -3.01
N ASP A 156 -35.15 -28.97 -1.92
CA ASP A 156 -35.73 -30.31 -1.84
C ASP A 156 -37.18 -30.26 -1.34
N GLY A 157 -38.11 -30.07 -2.29
CA GLY A 157 -39.55 -30.04 -2.03
C GLY A 157 -40.43 -30.20 -3.29
N ILE A 158 -40.49 -31.43 -3.84
CA ILE A 158 -41.67 -32.10 -4.50
C ILE A 158 -42.16 -31.60 -5.89
N SER A 159 -41.90 -32.45 -6.87
CA SER A 159 -42.75 -33.16 -7.86
C SER A 159 -43.64 -32.40 -8.85
N GLY A 160 -43.45 -32.80 -10.09
CA GLY A 160 -44.56 -33.23 -10.98
C GLY A 160 -44.93 -32.34 -12.14
N GLY A 161 -44.70 -32.84 -13.37
CA GLY A 161 -45.61 -32.69 -14.49
C GLY A 161 -45.28 -31.73 -15.61
N GLY A 162 -44.77 -32.31 -16.70
CA GLY A 162 -45.23 -32.16 -18.08
C GLY A 162 -45.24 -30.80 -18.77
N GLY A 163 -44.57 -30.75 -19.91
CA GLY A 163 -45.07 -30.05 -21.09
C GLY A 163 -44.33 -28.80 -21.56
N ASP A 164 -43.79 -28.97 -22.75
CA ASP A 164 -43.58 -28.02 -23.83
C ASP A 164 -42.38 -27.08 -23.84
N GLU A 165 -41.59 -27.35 -24.88
CA GLU A 165 -40.50 -26.54 -25.45
C GLU A 165 -40.95 -25.13 -25.81
N GLN A 166 -40.33 -24.13 -25.23
CA GLN A 166 -40.10 -22.88 -25.90
C GLN A 166 -38.72 -22.31 -25.47
N GLN A 167 -37.86 -22.23 -26.47
CA GLN A 167 -36.53 -21.63 -26.40
C GLN A 167 -36.63 -20.16 -25.98
N HIS A 168 -36.40 -19.89 -24.70
CA HIS A 168 -36.07 -18.54 -24.26
C HIS A 168 -34.59 -18.52 -23.87
N ALA A 169 -33.82 -17.78 -24.65
CA ALA A 169 -32.41 -17.49 -24.39
C ALA A 169 -32.27 -16.95 -22.96
N ASN A 170 -31.70 -17.77 -22.11
CA ASN A 170 -31.40 -17.44 -20.72
C ASN A 170 -30.13 -16.58 -20.69
N PRO A 171 -30.14 -15.32 -20.22
CA PRO A 171 -28.91 -14.50 -20.09
C PRO A 171 -28.07 -14.91 -18.88
N ARG A 172 -27.97 -16.21 -18.59
CA ARG A 172 -27.19 -16.79 -17.48
C ARG A 172 -25.84 -17.35 -17.89
N SER A 173 -25.16 -16.74 -18.82
CA SER A 173 -23.77 -17.15 -19.14
C SER A 173 -22.74 -16.07 -18.97
N ALA A 174 -22.70 -15.46 -17.80
CA ALA A 174 -21.43 -14.99 -17.28
C ALA A 174 -20.95 -16.04 -16.26
N ILE A 175 -20.48 -17.19 -16.74
CA ILE A 175 -19.64 -18.08 -15.93
C ILE A 175 -18.41 -17.25 -15.58
N ARG A 176 -18.46 -16.52 -14.46
CA ARG A 176 -17.28 -15.97 -13.84
C ARG A 176 -16.42 -17.16 -13.47
N ASN A 177 -15.30 -17.29 -14.19
CA ASN A 177 -14.29 -18.29 -13.89
C ASN A 177 -13.95 -18.20 -12.39
N PRO A 178 -14.24 -19.23 -11.56
CA PRO A 178 -14.03 -19.18 -10.10
C PRO A 178 -12.56 -19.03 -9.70
N GLN A 179 -11.65 -19.03 -10.68
CA GLN A 179 -10.20 -18.89 -10.46
C GLN A 179 -9.71 -17.43 -10.43
N SER A 180 -10.56 -16.40 -10.55
CA SER A 180 -10.11 -15.02 -10.67
C SER A 180 -10.85 -14.04 -9.75
N VAL A 181 -11.03 -14.38 -8.47
CA VAL A 181 -11.47 -13.39 -7.48
C VAL A 181 -10.32 -12.42 -7.23
N ARG A 182 -10.43 -11.21 -7.77
CA ARG A 182 -9.45 -10.14 -7.59
C ARG A 182 -9.88 -9.24 -6.45
N PRO A 183 -9.17 -9.22 -5.30
CA PRO A 183 -9.45 -8.25 -4.26
C PRO A 183 -9.34 -6.83 -4.81
N GLY A 184 -10.38 -6.04 -4.66
CA GLY A 184 -10.43 -4.64 -5.13
C GLY A 184 -9.67 -3.71 -4.19
N ILE A 185 -8.37 -3.94 -3.96
CA ILE A 185 -7.53 -3.08 -3.13
C ILE A 185 -7.24 -1.80 -3.91
N VAL A 186 -7.59 -0.64 -3.36
CA VAL A 186 -7.51 0.67 -4.01
C VAL A 186 -6.50 1.61 -3.35
N HIS A 187 -5.89 1.20 -2.26
CA HIS A 187 -4.81 1.93 -1.59
C HIS A 187 -3.91 0.98 -0.79
N ARG A 188 -2.86 1.50 -0.21
CA ARG A 188 -1.87 0.68 0.51
C ARG A 188 -1.45 1.29 1.84
N LEU A 189 -0.93 0.44 2.70
CA LEU A 189 -0.12 0.76 3.88
C LEU A 189 1.25 0.12 3.72
N ASP A 190 2.28 0.70 4.33
CA ASP A 190 3.59 0.07 4.41
C ASP A 190 3.48 -1.27 5.18
N ARG A 191 4.38 -2.22 4.94
CA ARG A 191 4.39 -3.54 5.59
C ARG A 191 4.18 -3.42 7.11
N ASP A 192 4.99 -2.59 7.75
CA ASP A 192 5.04 -2.48 9.20
C ASP A 192 4.14 -1.36 9.77
N THR A 193 3.36 -0.69 8.91
CA THR A 193 2.27 0.20 9.34
C THR A 193 1.02 -0.63 9.59
N SER A 194 0.48 -0.54 10.80
CA SER A 194 -0.79 -1.17 11.18
C SER A 194 -2.00 -0.25 10.95
N GLY A 195 -3.21 -0.80 10.98
CA GLY A 195 -4.46 -0.03 10.95
C GLY A 195 -5.31 -0.23 9.71
N LEU A 196 -6.24 0.68 9.50
CA LEU A 196 -7.35 0.54 8.57
C LEU A 196 -6.93 0.56 7.11
N ILE A 197 -7.42 -0.44 6.37
CA ILE A 197 -7.38 -0.54 4.93
C ILE A 197 -8.74 -1.00 4.41
N VAL A 198 -9.21 -0.43 3.29
CA VAL A 198 -10.46 -0.83 2.62
C VAL A 198 -10.15 -1.54 1.31
N ALA A 199 -10.91 -2.58 1.02
CA ALA A 199 -10.93 -3.22 -0.28
C ALA A 199 -12.37 -3.33 -0.79
N ALA A 200 -12.54 -3.25 -2.10
CA ALA A 200 -13.80 -3.48 -2.78
C ALA A 200 -14.02 -4.98 -2.99
N LYS A 201 -15.28 -5.41 -2.91
CA LYS A 201 -15.72 -6.78 -3.20
C LYS A 201 -16.28 -6.91 -4.62
N THR A 202 -16.69 -5.80 -5.23
CA THR A 202 -17.22 -5.75 -6.60
C THR A 202 -16.41 -4.77 -7.46
N GLU A 203 -16.51 -4.91 -8.78
CA GLU A 203 -15.82 -4.03 -9.71
C GLU A 203 -16.37 -2.59 -9.66
N GLU A 204 -17.70 -2.44 -9.52
CA GLU A 204 -18.33 -1.12 -9.38
C GLU A 204 -17.84 -0.40 -8.12
N ALA A 205 -17.73 -1.15 -7.00
CA ALA A 205 -17.20 -0.60 -5.75
C ALA A 205 -15.72 -0.23 -5.89
N ARG A 206 -14.92 -1.02 -6.62
CA ARG A 206 -13.51 -0.73 -6.90
C ARG A 206 -13.35 0.55 -7.71
N GLU A 207 -14.14 0.72 -8.77
CA GLU A 207 -14.08 1.94 -9.59
C GLU A 207 -14.48 3.18 -8.79
N ASN A 208 -15.58 3.08 -8.03
CA ASN A 208 -16.07 4.18 -7.19
C ASN A 208 -15.03 4.56 -6.12
N LEU A 209 -14.51 3.59 -5.36
CA LEU A 209 -13.46 3.85 -4.37
C LEU A 209 -12.21 4.45 -5.01
N SER A 210 -11.75 3.91 -6.16
CA SER A 210 -10.61 4.44 -6.90
C SER A 210 -10.82 5.90 -7.29
N GLN A 211 -12.04 6.27 -7.67
CA GLN A 211 -12.41 7.66 -7.96
C GLN A 211 -12.34 8.54 -6.72
N GLN A 212 -12.88 8.10 -5.57
CA GLN A 212 -12.81 8.83 -4.30
C GLN A 212 -11.35 9.06 -3.85
N PHE A 213 -10.48 8.03 -3.96
CA PHE A 213 -9.05 8.18 -3.66
C PHE A 213 -8.37 9.17 -4.60
N ARG A 214 -8.68 9.13 -5.89
CA ARG A 214 -8.15 10.04 -6.93
C ARG A 214 -8.61 11.48 -6.70
N ALA A 215 -9.89 11.67 -6.36
CA ALA A 215 -10.48 12.96 -6.00
C ALA A 215 -10.04 13.48 -4.61
N ARG A 216 -9.31 12.66 -3.82
CA ARG A 216 -8.86 12.98 -2.46
C ARG A 216 -10.01 13.22 -1.47
N GLU A 217 -11.14 12.57 -1.68
CA GLU A 217 -12.33 12.64 -0.82
C GLU A 217 -12.23 11.72 0.39
N VAL A 218 -11.39 10.66 0.29
CA VAL A 218 -11.15 9.72 1.38
C VAL A 218 -10.32 10.37 2.48
N VAL A 219 -10.87 10.36 3.69
CA VAL A 219 -10.24 10.94 4.88
C VAL A 219 -9.40 9.87 5.57
N LYS A 220 -8.11 10.16 5.82
CA LYS A 220 -7.13 9.22 6.39
C LYS A 220 -6.39 9.89 7.54
N TYR A 221 -6.57 9.37 8.75
CA TYR A 221 -5.83 9.82 9.93
C TYR A 221 -4.96 8.70 10.48
N TYR A 222 -3.74 9.07 10.77
CA TYR A 222 -2.73 8.21 11.36
C TYR A 222 -2.31 8.72 12.72
N VAL A 223 -1.86 7.82 13.57
CA VAL A 223 -1.16 8.12 14.80
C VAL A 223 0.32 7.84 14.58
N ALA A 224 1.16 8.80 14.87
CA ALA A 224 2.62 8.68 14.78
C ALA A 224 3.30 9.20 16.05
N LEU A 225 4.22 8.42 16.61
CA LEU A 225 5.12 8.91 17.65
C LEU A 225 6.43 9.36 16.98
N VAL A 226 6.85 10.59 17.26
CA VAL A 226 8.07 11.16 16.67
C VAL A 226 9.10 11.54 17.72
N HIS A 227 10.38 11.54 17.33
CA HIS A 227 11.47 12.03 18.14
C HIS A 227 11.43 13.56 18.30
N GLY A 228 11.64 14.02 19.52
CA GLY A 228 11.69 15.43 19.90
C GLY A 228 10.32 16.02 20.24
N ALA A 229 10.35 17.11 20.99
CA ALA A 229 9.18 17.92 21.30
C ALA A 229 8.96 18.94 20.16
N THR A 230 7.79 18.87 19.49
CA THR A 230 7.40 19.90 18.53
C THR A 230 7.07 21.20 19.27
N LYS A 231 7.46 22.36 18.72
CA LYS A 231 7.14 23.67 19.34
C LYS A 231 5.68 24.02 19.08
N GLU A 232 5.22 23.80 17.86
CA GLU A 232 3.87 24.11 17.41
C GLU A 232 2.87 23.01 17.82
N GLU A 233 1.60 23.39 17.98
CA GLU A 233 0.50 22.46 18.26
C GLU A 233 0.01 21.73 17.00
N ARG A 234 0.22 22.31 15.84
CA ARG A 234 -0.22 21.79 14.55
C ARG A 234 0.62 22.37 13.43
N GLY A 235 0.65 21.69 12.31
CA GLY A 235 1.38 22.17 11.14
C GLY A 235 0.97 21.46 9.86
N ARG A 236 1.61 21.91 8.79
CA ARG A 236 1.42 21.44 7.42
C ARG A 236 2.80 21.18 6.81
N ILE A 237 2.92 20.04 6.13
CA ILE A 237 4.08 19.72 5.32
C ILE A 237 3.58 19.49 3.90
N GLU A 238 3.93 20.38 3.00
CA GLU A 238 3.55 20.33 1.59
C GLU A 238 4.82 20.31 0.75
N GLU A 239 5.45 19.13 0.75
CA GLU A 239 6.74 18.91 0.11
C GLU A 239 6.66 17.72 -0.86
N PRO A 240 7.21 17.82 -2.08
CA PRO A 240 7.13 16.74 -3.04
C PRO A 240 7.96 15.54 -2.61
N VAL A 241 7.38 14.34 -2.71
CA VAL A 241 8.03 13.07 -2.35
C VAL A 241 8.37 12.30 -3.62
N GLY A 242 9.60 11.86 -3.72
CA GLY A 242 10.13 11.06 -4.82
C GLY A 242 11.26 10.16 -4.36
N ARG A 243 11.85 9.38 -5.27
CA ARG A 243 12.99 8.52 -4.94
C ARG A 243 14.20 9.36 -4.55
N ASP A 244 14.93 8.91 -3.54
CA ASP A 244 16.19 9.53 -3.12
C ASP A 244 17.24 9.33 -4.23
N PRO A 245 17.79 10.40 -4.82
CA PRO A 245 18.77 10.27 -5.90
C PRO A 245 20.08 9.59 -5.46
N ARG A 246 20.36 9.59 -4.15
CA ARG A 246 21.58 8.98 -3.59
C ARG A 246 21.36 7.54 -3.12
N HIS A 247 20.13 7.24 -2.66
CA HIS A 247 19.76 5.93 -2.12
C HIS A 247 18.44 5.47 -2.77
N ARG A 248 18.51 4.86 -3.95
CA ARG A 248 17.35 4.51 -4.80
C ARG A 248 16.32 3.59 -4.13
N THR A 249 16.68 2.93 -3.04
CA THR A 249 15.76 2.12 -2.22
C THR A 249 14.94 2.93 -1.22
N ARG A 250 15.14 4.26 -1.15
CA ARG A 250 14.47 5.17 -0.23
C ARG A 250 13.68 6.24 -0.96
N MET A 251 12.69 6.77 -0.27
CA MET A 251 11.98 7.98 -0.69
C MET A 251 12.57 9.19 0.04
N ALA A 252 12.46 10.36 -0.56
CA ALA A 252 12.93 11.61 0.03
C ALA A 252 12.06 12.79 -0.42
N VAL A 253 12.14 13.91 0.30
CA VAL A 253 11.68 15.20 -0.23
C VAL A 253 12.66 15.63 -1.30
N VAL A 254 12.20 15.64 -2.55
CA VAL A 254 13.01 16.00 -3.74
C VAL A 254 12.20 16.88 -4.67
N ARG A 255 12.86 17.84 -5.32
CA ARG A 255 12.22 18.84 -6.17
C ARG A 255 11.44 18.24 -7.36
N ALA A 256 11.95 17.14 -7.92
CA ALA A 256 11.31 16.38 -9.00
C ALA A 256 10.29 15.36 -8.50
N GLY A 257 10.01 15.31 -7.18
CA GLY A 257 9.05 14.38 -6.59
C GLY A 257 7.60 14.77 -6.90
N ARG A 258 6.70 13.84 -6.60
CA ARG A 258 5.25 14.05 -6.75
C ARG A 258 4.71 14.87 -5.58
N HIS A 259 3.78 15.79 -5.86
CA HIS A 259 3.11 16.59 -4.83
C HIS A 259 2.58 15.72 -3.68
N ALA A 260 2.92 16.09 -2.45
CA ALA A 260 2.46 15.41 -1.25
C ALA A 260 2.09 16.43 -0.16
N LEU A 261 1.00 16.17 0.56
CA LEU A 261 0.47 17.02 1.62
C LEU A 261 0.10 16.20 2.84
N SER A 262 0.75 16.51 3.97
CA SER A 262 0.45 15.98 5.30
C SER A 262 0.14 17.12 6.26
N LEU A 263 -0.95 16.98 6.99
CA LEU A 263 -1.34 17.87 8.09
C LEU A 263 -1.12 17.13 9.39
N TRP A 264 -0.58 17.80 10.39
CA TRP A 264 -0.36 17.18 11.69
C TRP A 264 -0.84 18.05 12.83
N ARG A 265 -1.22 17.41 13.93
CA ARG A 265 -1.58 18.05 15.20
C ARG A 265 -1.03 17.23 16.37
N VAL A 266 -0.57 17.91 17.41
CA VAL A 266 -0.14 17.26 18.64
C VAL A 266 -1.33 16.61 19.33
N ARG A 267 -1.21 15.32 19.64
CA ARG A 267 -2.15 14.57 20.49
C ARG A 267 -1.65 14.57 21.94
N ARG A 268 -0.33 14.35 22.14
CA ARG A 268 0.34 14.39 23.44
C ARG A 268 1.81 14.71 23.29
N ARG A 269 2.37 15.49 24.18
CA ARG A 269 3.82 15.69 24.29
C ARG A 269 4.40 14.86 25.42
N PHE A 270 5.60 14.37 25.20
CA PHE A 270 6.47 13.78 26.18
C PHE A 270 7.80 14.57 26.18
N THR A 271 8.61 14.42 27.21
CA THR A 271 9.87 15.18 27.35
C THR A 271 10.75 15.13 26.09
N ARG A 272 10.83 13.99 25.42
CA ARG A 272 11.68 13.78 24.23
C ARG A 272 10.95 13.23 23.01
N PHE A 273 9.63 13.15 23.07
CA PHE A 273 8.80 12.61 22.00
C PHE A 273 7.52 13.42 21.84
N THR A 274 6.91 13.31 20.70
CA THR A 274 5.57 13.88 20.45
C THR A 274 4.69 12.84 19.77
N LEU A 275 3.52 12.59 20.33
CA LEU A 275 2.48 11.81 19.68
C LEU A 275 1.63 12.74 18.81
N LEU A 276 1.54 12.42 17.53
CA LEU A 276 0.87 13.22 16.53
C LEU A 276 -0.36 12.50 15.95
N ASP A 277 -1.42 13.26 15.71
CA ASP A 277 -2.43 12.96 14.70
C ASP A 277 -1.94 13.48 13.36
N VAL A 278 -1.89 12.63 12.34
CA VAL A 278 -1.44 13.00 10.99
C VAL A 278 -2.54 12.71 9.99
N GLU A 279 -3.04 13.73 9.33
CA GLU A 279 -3.97 13.60 8.21
C GLU A 279 -3.21 13.70 6.89
N ILE A 280 -3.40 12.75 5.97
CA ILE A 280 -2.79 12.80 4.65
C ILE A 280 -3.83 13.07 3.57
N LYS A 281 -3.56 14.07 2.70
CA LYS A 281 -4.39 14.39 1.54
C LYS A 281 -3.93 13.66 0.27
N THR A 282 -2.71 13.16 0.28
CA THR A 282 -2.09 12.36 -0.77
C THR A 282 -1.59 11.05 -0.16
N GLY A 283 -1.23 10.05 -0.97
CA GLY A 283 -0.77 8.74 -0.50
C GLY A 283 0.50 8.32 -1.26
N ARG A 284 1.62 9.06 -1.08
CA ARG A 284 2.91 8.68 -1.68
C ARG A 284 3.58 7.63 -0.80
N THR A 285 4.38 6.79 -1.41
CA THR A 285 5.19 5.78 -0.70
C THR A 285 5.96 6.43 0.45
N HIS A 286 5.85 5.88 1.65
CA HIS A 286 6.49 6.37 2.88
C HIS A 286 6.22 7.85 3.22
N GLN A 287 5.18 8.48 2.68
CA GLN A 287 4.94 9.92 2.76
C GLN A 287 5.06 10.47 4.18
N ILE A 288 4.35 9.90 5.15
CA ILE A 288 4.36 10.37 6.56
C ILE A 288 5.77 10.28 7.12
N ARG A 289 6.43 9.16 6.92
CA ARG A 289 7.77 8.87 7.43
C ARG A 289 8.80 9.86 6.88
N VAL A 290 8.76 10.10 5.56
CA VAL A 290 9.62 11.07 4.86
C VAL A 290 9.35 12.50 5.31
N HIS A 291 8.08 12.92 5.37
CA HIS A 291 7.70 14.27 5.79
C HIS A 291 8.12 14.57 7.23
N LEU A 292 7.86 13.65 8.16
CA LEU A 292 8.25 13.84 9.55
C LEU A 292 9.78 13.84 9.74
N ALA A 293 10.50 13.00 8.99
CA ALA A 293 11.97 13.04 8.98
C ALA A 293 12.52 14.35 8.39
N TRP A 294 11.92 14.85 7.30
CA TRP A 294 12.28 16.15 6.72
C TRP A 294 12.06 17.30 7.72
N MET A 295 10.98 17.26 8.48
CA MET A 295 10.68 18.21 9.57
C MET A 295 11.64 18.06 10.77
N LYS A 296 12.61 17.11 10.74
CA LYS A 296 13.56 16.79 11.84
C LYS A 296 12.93 16.12 13.05
N HIS A 297 11.71 15.61 12.89
CA HIS A 297 10.99 14.79 13.86
C HIS A 297 10.67 13.40 13.28
N PRO A 298 11.69 12.55 13.01
CA PRO A 298 11.44 11.25 12.41
C PRO A 298 10.58 10.36 13.32
N VAL A 299 9.86 9.42 12.70
CA VAL A 299 9.04 8.45 13.42
C VAL A 299 9.92 7.54 14.27
N VAL A 300 9.48 7.27 15.50
CA VAL A 300 10.14 6.35 16.43
C VAL A 300 10.07 4.93 15.88
N GLY A 301 11.14 4.16 15.97
CA GLY A 301 11.23 2.80 15.47
C GLY A 301 11.38 2.71 13.94
N ASP A 302 11.63 3.83 13.25
CA ASP A 302 11.83 3.84 11.81
C ASP A 302 13.30 3.62 11.44
N ASP A 303 13.64 2.40 11.05
CA ASP A 303 15.01 2.01 10.67
C ASP A 303 15.52 2.74 9.41
N VAL A 304 14.59 3.14 8.52
CA VAL A 304 14.95 3.76 7.24
C VAL A 304 15.16 5.27 7.39
N TYR A 305 14.26 5.96 8.10
CA TYR A 305 14.25 7.43 8.20
C TYR A 305 14.57 7.96 9.59
N GLY A 306 14.69 7.09 10.59
CA GLY A 306 14.97 7.46 12.00
C GLY A 306 16.37 8.01 12.26
N ALA A 307 17.31 7.87 11.30
CA ALA A 307 18.68 8.35 11.38
C ALA A 307 19.41 7.90 12.68
N GLY A 308 19.09 6.71 13.19
CA GLY A 308 19.69 6.15 14.40
C GLY A 308 19.28 6.83 15.70
N ARG A 309 18.23 7.67 15.70
CA ARG A 309 17.77 8.38 16.90
C ARG A 309 17.28 7.46 18.01
N ASP A 310 16.75 6.27 17.70
CA ASP A 310 16.34 5.29 18.70
C ASP A 310 17.49 4.86 19.59
N ARG A 311 18.72 4.80 19.07
CA ARG A 311 19.93 4.48 19.84
C ARG A 311 20.35 5.59 20.81
N GLN A 312 19.85 6.81 20.60
CA GLN A 312 20.14 8.00 21.42
C GLN A 312 19.12 8.19 22.56
N ILE A 313 18.16 7.29 22.70
CA ILE A 313 17.19 7.32 23.80
C ILE A 313 17.95 7.02 25.12
N VAL A 314 18.02 8.01 25.99
CA VAL A 314 18.78 7.94 27.25
C VAL A 314 18.03 7.12 28.30
N GLU A 315 16.71 7.32 28.36
CA GLU A 315 15.87 6.68 29.38
C GLU A 315 15.78 5.17 29.09
N PRO A 316 16.19 4.27 30.03
CA PRO A 316 16.32 2.84 29.77
C PRO A 316 15.00 2.13 29.44
N ARG A 317 13.89 2.51 30.08
CA ARG A 317 12.58 1.90 29.85
C ARG A 317 12.03 2.26 28.46
N ALA A 318 12.10 3.54 28.11
CA ALA A 318 11.72 4.02 26.78
C ALA A 318 12.56 3.35 25.69
N ARG A 319 13.87 3.28 25.88
CA ARG A 319 14.79 2.62 24.95
C ARG A 319 14.44 1.14 24.77
N ALA A 320 14.18 0.41 25.87
CA ALA A 320 13.80 -1.00 25.82
C ALA A 320 12.44 -1.19 25.13
N ALA A 321 11.46 -0.31 25.37
CA ALA A 321 10.16 -0.36 24.75
C ALA A 321 10.26 -0.12 23.23
N VAL A 322 11.01 0.89 22.80
CA VAL A 322 11.25 1.20 21.38
C VAL A 322 12.03 0.09 20.69
N ALA A 323 13.06 -0.47 21.34
CA ALA A 323 13.79 -1.60 20.79
C ALA A 323 12.93 -2.85 20.61
N ARG A 324 12.00 -3.10 21.54
CA ARG A 324 11.05 -4.23 21.45
C ARG A 324 9.99 -4.01 20.37
N LEU A 325 9.63 -2.77 20.07
CA LEU A 325 8.67 -2.44 19.02
C LEU A 325 9.12 -3.00 17.66
N GLY A 326 10.40 -2.83 17.28
CA GLY A 326 11.00 -3.41 16.07
C GLY A 326 10.40 -2.91 14.75
N ARG A 327 9.63 -1.81 14.77
CA ARG A 327 8.97 -1.21 13.61
C ARG A 327 8.68 0.28 13.83
N GLN A 328 8.34 1.00 12.77
CA GLN A 328 7.89 2.39 12.90
C GLN A 328 6.61 2.51 13.74
N PHE A 329 6.57 3.47 14.65
CA PHE A 329 5.39 3.83 15.41
C PHE A 329 4.41 4.61 14.53
N LEU A 330 3.71 3.88 13.67
CA LEU A 330 2.76 4.44 12.71
C LEU A 330 1.54 3.53 12.56
N HIS A 331 0.34 4.11 12.72
CA HIS A 331 -0.93 3.39 12.72
C HIS A 331 -2.02 4.19 12.01
N ALA A 332 -2.70 3.58 11.03
CA ALA A 332 -3.84 4.14 10.33
C ALA A 332 -5.10 4.01 11.20
N GLU A 333 -5.32 4.99 12.09
CA GLU A 333 -6.36 4.92 13.14
C GLU A 333 -7.76 5.14 12.60
N ARG A 334 -7.95 6.11 11.66
CA ARG A 334 -9.28 6.48 11.20
C ARG A 334 -9.32 6.57 9.68
N LEU A 335 -10.39 6.01 9.12
CA LEU A 335 -10.68 6.03 7.69
C LEU A 335 -12.11 6.52 7.49
N GLY A 336 -12.31 7.53 6.62
CA GLY A 336 -13.62 8.03 6.23
C GLY A 336 -13.77 8.02 4.72
N LEU A 337 -14.87 7.46 4.23
CA LEU A 337 -15.17 7.36 2.80
C LEU A 337 -16.68 7.36 2.56
N ARG A 338 -17.10 7.62 1.33
CA ARG A 338 -18.48 7.38 0.93
C ARG A 338 -18.66 5.93 0.51
N HIS A 339 -19.70 5.31 1.05
CA HIS A 339 -20.02 3.93 0.67
C HIS A 339 -20.33 3.86 -0.84
N PRO A 340 -19.68 2.96 -1.61
CA PRO A 340 -19.73 2.99 -3.07
C PRO A 340 -21.13 2.77 -3.65
N ARG A 341 -22.00 2.03 -2.96
CA ARG A 341 -23.37 1.76 -3.41
C ARG A 341 -24.37 2.80 -2.89
N THR A 342 -24.31 3.15 -1.59
CA THR A 342 -25.32 4.02 -0.97
C THR A 342 -24.98 5.50 -1.01
N GLY A 343 -23.69 5.86 -1.21
CA GLY A 343 -23.20 7.24 -1.13
C GLY A 343 -23.13 7.82 0.29
N GLU A 344 -23.55 7.06 1.31
CA GLU A 344 -23.48 7.48 2.72
C GLU A 344 -22.02 7.64 3.17
N PHE A 345 -21.73 8.69 3.95
CA PHE A 345 -20.39 8.90 4.48
C PHE A 345 -20.16 8.06 5.74
N MET A 346 -19.27 7.09 5.62
CA MET A 346 -18.90 6.15 6.68
C MET A 346 -17.57 6.54 7.33
N LYS A 347 -17.47 6.30 8.64
CA LYS A 347 -16.24 6.49 9.42
C LYS A 347 -15.89 5.22 10.16
N PHE A 348 -14.66 4.77 9.98
CA PHE A 348 -14.10 3.60 10.66
C PHE A 348 -12.98 4.03 11.60
N ARG A 349 -12.82 3.27 12.68
CA ARG A 349 -11.74 3.47 13.64
C ARG A 349 -11.17 2.12 14.07
N ALA A 350 -9.83 1.99 14.06
CA ALA A 350 -9.11 0.90 14.67
C ALA A 350 -8.47 1.36 15.99
N PRO A 351 -8.50 0.54 17.05
CA PRO A 351 -7.72 0.81 18.25
C PRO A 351 -6.23 0.81 17.95
N LEU A 352 -5.45 1.52 18.75
CA LEU A 352 -4.01 1.48 18.63
C LEU A 352 -3.51 0.04 18.84
N ALA A 353 -2.55 -0.40 18.06
CA ALA A 353 -2.03 -1.76 18.20
C ALA A 353 -1.33 -1.94 19.57
N PRO A 354 -1.43 -3.12 20.22
CA PRO A 354 -0.93 -3.33 21.58
C PRO A 354 0.56 -3.05 21.77
N ASP A 355 1.39 -3.31 20.77
CA ASP A 355 2.82 -3.00 20.78
C ASP A 355 3.10 -1.49 20.81
N LEU A 356 2.25 -0.69 20.14
CA LEU A 356 2.32 0.77 20.18
C LEU A 356 1.81 1.32 21.53
N GLU A 357 0.73 0.74 22.07
CA GLU A 357 0.24 1.11 23.41
C GLU A 357 1.29 0.86 24.50
N ALA A 358 2.02 -0.27 24.40
CA ALA A 358 3.10 -0.60 25.33
C ALA A 358 4.23 0.45 25.31
N VAL A 359 4.57 1.01 24.15
CA VAL A 359 5.53 2.12 24.08
C VAL A 359 5.00 3.36 24.78
N LEU A 360 3.73 3.73 24.54
CA LEU A 360 3.13 4.91 25.19
C LEU A 360 3.04 4.74 26.72
N ALA A 361 2.71 3.55 27.20
CA ALA A 361 2.70 3.24 28.62
C ALA A 361 4.09 3.43 29.26
N ALA A 362 5.12 2.86 28.62
CA ALA A 362 6.51 3.02 29.09
C ALA A 362 6.96 4.50 29.11
N LEU A 363 6.55 5.31 28.13
CA LEU A 363 6.84 6.74 28.11
C LEU A 363 6.10 7.50 29.21
N ALA A 364 4.85 7.14 29.48
CA ALA A 364 4.05 7.79 30.53
C ALA A 364 4.64 7.54 31.94
N GLU A 365 5.16 6.34 32.22
CA GLU A 365 5.83 6.00 33.47
C GLU A 365 7.13 6.77 33.72
N THR A 366 7.76 7.31 32.66
CA THR A 366 9.02 8.06 32.78
C THR A 366 8.80 9.55 33.06
N GLU A 367 7.57 10.04 33.02
CA GLU A 367 7.19 11.43 33.23
C GLU A 367 6.53 11.68 34.60
N GLY A 368 6.22 10.62 35.35
CA GLY A 368 5.71 10.67 36.72
C GLY A 368 6.83 10.51 37.73
#